data_b816e41d09093d29af197fd485c64a15
#
_entry.id   b816e41d09093d29af197fd485c64a15
#
_cell.length_a   1.000
_cell.length_b   1.000
_cell.length_c   1.000
_cell.angle_alpha   90.00
_cell.angle_beta   90.00
_cell.angle_gamma   90.00
#
_symmetry.space_group_name_H-M   'P 1'
#
loop_
_entity.id
_entity.type
_entity.pdbx_description
1 polymer ?
#
loop_
_entity_poly.entity_id
_entity_poly.type
_entity_poly.pdbx_seq_one_letter_code
_entity_poly.pdbx_strand_id
1 'polypeptide(L)'
;PIYQTYNQNGNKADKIKGRCDVLVDDSLFNVTKAIQSGLPALLIDRPHNQNVECEFRIYNLDYEEILDAYMNELNVLGWQN
;
A
#
# COMPACT_ATOMS: atom_id res chain seq x y z
N PRO A 1 -2.88 -8.80 -9.28
CA PRO A 1 -1.46 -8.45 -9.40
C PRO A 1 -1.07 -7.37 -8.42
N ILE A 2 0.24 -7.34 -8.13
CA ILE A 2 0.82 -6.34 -7.26
C ILE A 2 1.26 -5.16 -8.12
N TYR A 3 0.94 -3.96 -7.69
CA TYR A 3 1.23 -2.76 -8.45
C TYR A 3 1.96 -1.76 -7.57
N GLN A 4 3.07 -1.22 -8.06
CA GLN A 4 3.84 -0.20 -7.39
C GLN A 4 3.72 1.11 -8.17
N THR A 5 3.46 2.21 -7.48
CA THR A 5 3.43 3.51 -8.11
C THR A 5 4.42 4.45 -7.44
N TYR A 6 4.65 5.58 -8.10
CA TYR A 6 5.53 6.61 -7.61
C TYR A 6 4.74 7.87 -7.36
N ASN A 7 5.35 8.76 -6.61
CA ASN A 7 4.73 10.02 -6.28
C ASN A 7 4.35 10.78 -7.52
N GLN A 8 3.08 11.04 -7.66
CA GLN A 8 2.52 11.83 -8.74
C GLN A 8 1.36 12.61 -8.19
N ASN A 9 0.96 13.62 -8.89
CA ASN A 9 -0.19 14.39 -8.48
C ASN A 9 -1.46 13.63 -8.77
N GLY A 10 -2.47 13.84 -7.92
CA GLY A 10 -3.77 13.26 -8.11
C GLY A 10 -4.01 12.04 -7.27
N ASN A 11 -5.15 11.45 -7.46
CA ASN A 11 -5.60 10.30 -6.70
C ASN A 11 -5.24 9.02 -7.44
N LYS A 12 -4.12 8.45 -7.08
CA LYS A 12 -3.65 7.23 -7.72
C LYS A 12 -4.58 6.06 -7.47
N ALA A 13 -5.22 6.02 -6.30
CA ALA A 13 -6.09 4.91 -5.95
C ALA A 13 -7.25 4.78 -6.93
N ASP A 14 -7.82 5.91 -7.36
CA ASP A 14 -8.93 5.86 -8.31
C ASP A 14 -8.48 5.33 -9.66
N LYS A 15 -7.23 5.58 -10.04
CA LYS A 15 -6.73 5.18 -11.34
C LYS A 15 -6.42 3.70 -11.41
N ILE A 16 -5.99 3.11 -10.31
CA ILE A 16 -5.53 1.72 -10.30
C ILE A 16 -6.50 0.76 -9.62
N LYS A 17 -7.50 1.29 -8.93
CA LYS A 17 -8.48 0.47 -8.26
C LYS A 17 -9.15 -0.48 -9.25
N GLY A 18 -9.18 -1.75 -8.91
CA GLY A 18 -9.72 -2.77 -9.79
C GLY A 18 -8.70 -3.35 -10.76
N ARG A 19 -7.48 -2.80 -10.77
CA ARG A 19 -6.42 -3.28 -11.67
C ARG A 19 -5.35 -4.08 -10.95
N CYS A 20 -5.27 -3.92 -9.64
CA CYS A 20 -4.25 -4.61 -8.87
C CYS A 20 -4.83 -5.03 -7.53
N ASP A 21 -4.11 -5.91 -6.86
CA ASP A 21 -4.54 -6.42 -5.56
C ASP A 21 -4.08 -5.52 -4.42
N VAL A 22 -2.93 -4.89 -4.57
CA VAL A 22 -2.35 -4.04 -3.53
C VAL A 22 -1.50 -2.95 -4.15
N LEU A 23 -1.57 -1.76 -3.56
CA LEU A 23 -0.70 -0.66 -3.93
C LEU A 23 0.52 -0.65 -3.01
N VAL A 24 1.70 -0.49 -3.58
CA VAL A 24 2.91 -0.25 -2.78
C VAL A 24 3.43 1.14 -3.14
N ASP A 25 3.56 2.00 -2.14
CA ASP A 25 3.93 3.40 -2.37
C ASP A 25 4.77 3.88 -1.19
N ASP A 26 5.60 4.89 -1.42
CA ASP A 26 6.45 5.47 -0.38
C ASP A 26 5.82 6.68 0.30
N SER A 27 4.65 7.07 -0.10
CA SER A 27 3.92 8.20 0.45
C SER A 27 2.79 7.73 1.34
N LEU A 28 2.83 8.13 2.62
CA LEU A 28 1.74 7.80 3.53
C LEU A 28 0.42 8.37 3.04
N PHE A 29 0.47 9.57 2.44
CA PHE A 29 -0.73 10.18 1.89
C PHE A 29 -1.39 9.27 0.85
N ASN A 30 -0.59 8.75 -0.09
CA ASN A 30 -1.11 7.87 -1.13
C ASN A 30 -1.61 6.55 -0.56
N VAL A 31 -0.90 5.99 0.41
CA VAL A 31 -1.31 4.75 1.07
C VAL A 31 -2.64 4.96 1.80
N THR A 32 -2.76 6.05 2.54
CA THR A 32 -3.98 6.36 3.28
C THR A 32 -5.16 6.55 2.32
N LYS A 33 -4.95 7.29 1.24
CA LYS A 33 -6.01 7.52 0.26
C LYS A 33 -6.46 6.21 -0.39
N ALA A 34 -5.51 5.33 -0.68
CA ALA A 34 -5.84 4.03 -1.27
C ALA A 34 -6.73 3.23 -0.32
N ILE A 35 -6.34 3.15 0.95
CA ILE A 35 -7.11 2.40 1.94
C ILE A 35 -8.50 3.00 2.09
N GLN A 36 -8.61 4.32 2.14
CA GLN A 36 -9.90 4.99 2.23
C GLN A 36 -10.78 4.71 1.02
N SER A 37 -10.18 4.43 -0.12
CA SER A 37 -10.90 4.10 -1.35
C SER A 37 -11.27 2.62 -1.46
N GLY A 38 -10.84 1.80 -0.49
CA GLY A 38 -11.10 0.37 -0.53
C GLY A 38 -10.03 -0.43 -1.25
N LEU A 39 -8.87 0.15 -1.49
CA LEU A 39 -7.74 -0.54 -2.11
C LEU A 39 -6.67 -0.82 -1.05
N PRO A 40 -6.30 -2.08 -0.81
CA PRO A 40 -5.21 -2.39 0.11
C PRO A 40 -3.92 -1.71 -0.33
N ALA A 41 -3.18 -1.16 0.61
CA ALA A 41 -1.96 -0.43 0.29
C ALA A 41 -0.92 -0.62 1.38
N LEU A 42 0.34 -0.69 0.96
CA LEU A 42 1.47 -0.88 1.85
C LEU A 42 2.45 0.28 1.67
N LEU A 43 3.06 0.70 2.76
CA LEU A 43 4.07 1.75 2.72
C LEU A 43 5.45 1.11 2.63
N ILE A 44 6.19 1.42 1.57
CA ILE A 44 7.57 0.93 1.46
C ILE A 44 8.49 1.86 2.24
N ASP A 45 9.35 1.28 3.07
CA ASP A 45 10.27 2.03 3.90
C ASP A 45 11.29 2.78 3.05
N ARG A 46 11.41 4.08 3.30
CA ARG A 46 12.37 4.96 2.63
C ARG A 46 12.87 5.99 3.64
N PRO A 47 14.04 6.58 3.39
CA PRO A 47 14.60 7.55 4.38
C PRO A 47 13.64 8.69 4.72
N HIS A 48 12.86 9.17 3.76
CA HIS A 48 11.99 10.31 3.99
C HIS A 48 10.72 9.96 4.77
N ASN A 49 10.41 8.67 4.96
CA ASN A 49 9.18 8.30 5.66
C ASN A 49 9.43 7.47 6.92
N GLN A 50 10.67 7.37 7.38
CA GLN A 50 10.98 6.53 8.53
C GLN A 50 10.39 7.06 9.84
N ASN A 51 10.10 8.36 9.90
CA ASN A 51 9.50 8.97 11.08
C ASN A 51 7.97 8.82 11.11
N VAL A 52 7.41 8.26 10.08
CA VAL A 52 5.96 8.13 9.94
C VAL A 52 5.53 6.77 10.49
N GLU A 53 4.54 6.77 11.37
CA GLU A 53 3.98 5.52 11.87
C GLU A 53 3.00 4.95 10.86
N CYS A 54 3.19 3.67 10.53
CA CYS A 54 2.29 2.97 9.63
C CYS A 54 2.33 1.49 9.94
N GLU A 55 1.18 0.89 10.22
CA GLU A 55 1.07 -0.54 10.49
C GLU A 55 1.42 -1.39 9.29
N PHE A 56 1.26 -0.84 8.12
CA PHE A 56 1.38 -1.59 6.87
C PHE A 56 2.67 -1.23 6.14
N ARG A 57 3.76 -1.25 6.87
CA ARG A 57 5.07 -0.91 6.34
C ARG A 57 5.81 -2.17 5.89
N ILE A 58 6.43 -2.09 4.73
CA ILE A 58 7.35 -3.13 4.27
C ILE A 58 8.71 -2.50 4.05
N TYR A 59 9.74 -3.33 4.05
CA TYR A 59 11.12 -2.84 3.99
C TYR A 59 11.79 -3.15 2.67
N ASN A 60 11.32 -4.16 1.96
CA ASN A 60 11.90 -4.56 0.69
C ASN A 60 10.79 -4.85 -0.31
N LEU A 61 11.08 -4.63 -1.60
CA LEU A 61 10.15 -4.99 -2.66
C LEU A 61 10.33 -6.47 -2.99
N ASP A 62 10.11 -7.30 -1.99
CA ASP A 62 10.21 -8.73 -2.08
C ASP A 62 8.79 -9.32 -2.11
N TYR A 63 8.55 -10.23 -3.02
CA TYR A 63 7.21 -10.76 -3.22
C TYR A 63 6.65 -11.40 -1.94
N GLU A 64 7.47 -12.18 -1.24
CA GLU A 64 6.99 -12.84 -0.02
C GLU A 64 6.66 -11.83 1.08
N GLU A 65 7.51 -10.82 1.23
CA GLU A 65 7.25 -9.78 2.23
C GLU A 65 5.97 -9.02 1.89
N ILE A 66 5.80 -8.68 0.62
CA ILE A 66 4.60 -7.96 0.18
C ILE A 66 3.36 -8.83 0.39
N LEU A 67 3.44 -10.11 0.04
CA LEU A 67 2.31 -11.01 0.20
C LEU A 67 1.93 -11.17 1.66
N ASP A 68 2.89 -11.35 2.54
CA ASP A 68 2.63 -11.50 3.98
C ASP A 68 1.99 -10.22 4.53
N ALA A 69 2.53 -9.07 4.16
CA ALA A 69 1.98 -7.78 4.62
C ALA A 69 0.58 -7.55 4.07
N TYR A 70 0.35 -7.92 2.83
CA TYR A 70 -0.97 -7.80 2.21
C TYR A 70 -2.00 -8.65 2.93
N MET A 71 -1.66 -9.92 3.21
CA MET A 71 -2.58 -10.80 3.92
C MET A 71 -2.87 -10.29 5.33
N ASN A 72 -1.85 -9.76 6.00
CA ASN A 72 -2.03 -9.16 7.31
C ASN A 72 -2.95 -7.95 7.25
N GLU A 73 -2.77 -7.10 6.23
CA GLU A 73 -3.61 -5.92 6.07
C GLU A 73 -5.08 -6.29 5.86
N LEU A 74 -5.34 -7.27 5.01
CA LEU A 74 -6.70 -7.73 4.80
C LEU A 74 -7.33 -8.20 6.10
N ASN A 75 -6.55 -8.91 6.90
CA ASN A 75 -7.04 -9.42 8.17
C ASN A 75 -7.32 -8.30 9.17
N VAL A 76 -6.39 -7.35 9.28
CA VAL A 76 -6.52 -6.23 10.23
C VAL A 76 -7.69 -5.33 9.86
N LEU A 77 -7.86 -5.05 8.57
CA LEU A 77 -8.93 -4.18 8.09
C LEU A 77 -10.27 -4.91 7.96
N GLY A 78 -10.27 -6.23 8.12
CA GLY A 78 -11.48 -7.01 7.98
C GLY A 78 -11.94 -7.16 6.54
N TRP A 79 -11.05 -6.97 5.59
CA TRP A 79 -11.39 -7.13 4.18
C TRP A 79 -11.23 -8.58 3.77
N GLN A 80 -12.30 -9.14 3.24
CA GLN A 80 -12.34 -10.54 2.81
C GLN A 80 -12.33 -10.60 1.30
N ASN A 81 -11.59 -11.53 0.77
CA ASN A 81 -11.61 -11.82 -0.66
C ASN A 81 -12.42 -13.06 -0.93
#